data_a336fec986e6258ffd4e0d03297e9686
#
_entry.id   a336fec986e6258ffd4e0d03297e9686
#
_cell.length_a   1.000
_cell.length_b   1.000
_cell.length_c   1.000
_cell.angle_alpha   90.00
_cell.angle_beta   90.00
_cell.angle_gamma   90.00
#
_symmetry.space_group_name_H-M   'P 1'
#
loop_
_entity.id
_entity.type
_entity.pdbx_description
1 polymer ?
#
loop_
_entity_poly.entity_id
_entity_poly.type
_entity_poly.pdbx_seq_one_letter_code
_entity_poly.pdbx_strand_id
1 'polypeptide(L)'
;PGAPTAHPPRPHRPRILTGDTPTHTGLHLGHFVGSLENRLRLQDEYDCYFLIANVHAFTTLADKPELVRANTIGIVKDWLAVGLDPEKSTFVLQSEVPAIAELTFLFAMLLPFNKVMRNPTLKTEIDSKGLGDSYSFGFPMYAVGQCADILAFRPELVPVGEDQEAHIEMCRDVALKFNQMYCAVGNRVPAEEHAKAGTPGASGVFPVPKAKIGRVARLVGLDGVQKMSKSLGNAIFLYDSEKDVQKKVNKIVTGRASSTSPIDPKNTLVQYIDAFLPGERAEQIKADYASGKEVMDGHVKAELAAAINAIIDPMRKRREKLESPEGEARVIEVIRRGVKKANVVAEETLLMTKRAMKIEFGARRLDFPG
;
A
#
# COMPACT_ATOMS: atom_id res chain seq x y z
N PRO A 1 -23.59 34.49 -20.21
CA PRO A 1 -23.12 33.51 -19.25
C PRO A 1 -23.05 32.18 -19.97
N GLY A 2 -21.81 31.78 -20.35
CA GLY A 2 -21.56 30.56 -21.11
C GLY A 2 -21.77 29.32 -20.20
N ALA A 3 -22.47 28.35 -20.73
CA ALA A 3 -22.61 27.04 -20.09
C ALA A 3 -21.21 26.40 -19.94
N PRO A 4 -20.94 25.69 -18.82
CA PRO A 4 -19.68 25.00 -18.68
C PRO A 4 -19.55 23.95 -19.79
N THR A 5 -18.48 24.04 -20.55
CA THR A 5 -18.15 23.05 -21.59
C THR A 5 -17.95 21.70 -20.90
N ALA A 6 -18.88 20.78 -21.13
CA ALA A 6 -18.76 19.40 -20.69
C ALA A 6 -17.51 18.79 -21.35
N HIS A 7 -16.50 18.51 -20.58
CA HIS A 7 -15.37 17.72 -21.06
C HIS A 7 -15.90 16.36 -21.52
N PRO A 8 -15.40 15.82 -22.65
CA PRO A 8 -15.77 14.48 -23.09
C PRO A 8 -15.48 13.47 -21.94
N PRO A 9 -16.36 12.48 -21.74
CA PRO A 9 -16.15 11.48 -20.70
C PRO A 9 -14.78 10.84 -20.91
N ARG A 10 -13.93 10.90 -19.88
CA ARG A 10 -12.62 10.24 -19.92
C ARG A 10 -12.85 8.76 -20.18
N PRO A 11 -12.05 8.11 -21.05
CA PRO A 11 -12.17 6.67 -21.25
C PRO A 11 -12.08 5.96 -19.90
N HIS A 12 -12.89 4.92 -19.70
CA HIS A 12 -12.94 4.15 -18.45
C HIS A 12 -11.55 3.60 -18.15
N ARG A 13 -10.89 4.15 -17.13
CA ARG A 13 -9.61 3.64 -16.64
C ARG A 13 -9.90 2.52 -15.65
N PRO A 14 -9.23 1.36 -15.78
CA PRO A 14 -9.33 0.32 -14.77
C PRO A 14 -8.98 0.88 -13.39
N ARG A 15 -9.64 0.39 -12.34
CA ARG A 15 -9.44 0.90 -10.98
C ARG A 15 -8.43 0.08 -10.23
N ILE A 16 -7.56 0.75 -9.48
CA ILE A 16 -6.69 0.11 -8.51
C ILE A 16 -6.93 0.66 -7.12
N LEU A 17 -6.70 -0.20 -6.13
CA LEU A 17 -6.62 0.21 -4.73
C LEU A 17 -5.39 -0.40 -4.10
N THR A 18 -4.68 0.40 -3.33
CA THR A 18 -3.60 -0.03 -2.43
C THR A 18 -3.56 0.92 -1.25
N GLY A 19 -2.92 0.50 -0.15
CA GLY A 19 -2.93 1.33 1.05
C GLY A 19 -1.79 1.02 2.00
N ASP A 20 -1.74 1.83 3.06
CA ASP A 20 -0.79 1.69 4.16
C ASP A 20 -1.52 1.82 5.50
N THR A 21 -1.08 1.05 6.50
CA THR A 21 -1.60 1.14 7.87
C THR A 21 -0.70 2.07 8.68
N PRO A 22 -1.24 3.12 9.34
CA PRO A 22 -0.45 4.13 10.06
C PRO A 22 0.03 3.65 11.44
N THR A 23 0.75 2.54 11.48
CA THR A 23 1.34 1.97 12.70
C THR A 23 2.69 2.60 13.05
N HIS A 24 3.33 3.27 12.10
CA HIS A 24 4.66 3.87 12.28
C HIS A 24 4.73 5.25 11.62
N THR A 25 5.56 6.14 12.16
CA THR A 25 5.92 7.41 11.53
C THR A 25 6.96 7.19 10.44
N GLY A 26 6.67 7.74 9.25
CA GLY A 26 7.60 7.82 8.14
C GLY A 26 7.75 6.54 7.31
N LEU A 27 7.82 6.73 6.02
CA LEU A 27 8.08 5.68 5.05
C LEU A 27 9.59 5.57 4.78
N HIS A 28 10.06 4.39 4.45
CA HIS A 28 11.47 4.09 4.20
C HIS A 28 11.68 3.50 2.80
N LEU A 29 12.94 3.33 2.37
CA LEU A 29 13.30 2.81 1.05
C LEU A 29 12.61 1.48 0.71
N GLY A 30 12.39 0.62 1.70
CA GLY A 30 11.65 -0.63 1.48
C GLY A 30 10.21 -0.39 1.04
N HIS A 31 9.52 0.62 1.57
CA HIS A 31 8.19 1.03 1.09
C HIS A 31 8.28 1.65 -0.31
N PHE A 32 9.35 2.41 -0.59
CA PHE A 32 9.54 3.04 -1.89
C PHE A 32 9.65 2.00 -3.00
N VAL A 33 10.64 1.11 -2.93
CA VAL A 33 10.87 0.10 -3.98
C VAL A 33 9.78 -0.98 -4.02
N GLY A 34 9.18 -1.32 -2.87
CA GLY A 34 8.15 -2.35 -2.77
C GLY A 34 6.78 -1.90 -3.26
N SER A 35 6.45 -0.61 -3.15
CA SER A 35 5.09 -0.13 -3.43
C SER A 35 5.03 1.26 -4.05
N LEU A 36 5.68 2.29 -3.46
CA LEU A 36 5.45 3.68 -3.85
C LEU A 36 5.92 4.00 -5.27
N GLU A 37 7.07 3.46 -5.70
CA GLU A 37 7.57 3.59 -7.08
C GLU A 37 6.54 3.07 -8.09
N ASN A 38 5.90 1.96 -7.78
CA ASN A 38 4.86 1.39 -8.62
C ASN A 38 3.59 2.27 -8.62
N ARG A 39 3.21 2.82 -7.46
CA ARG A 39 2.06 3.76 -7.35
C ARG A 39 2.28 5.02 -8.19
N LEU A 40 3.51 5.57 -8.21
CA LEU A 40 3.87 6.72 -9.05
C LEU A 40 3.62 6.46 -10.54
N ARG A 41 3.98 5.28 -11.01
CA ARG A 41 3.75 4.89 -12.40
C ARG A 41 2.26 4.65 -12.69
N LEU A 42 1.57 3.96 -11.78
CA LEU A 42 0.18 3.55 -11.98
C LEU A 42 -0.81 4.72 -11.94
N GLN A 43 -0.49 5.83 -11.24
CA GLN A 43 -1.39 6.98 -11.15
C GLN A 43 -1.66 7.65 -12.50
N ASP A 44 -0.80 7.46 -13.50
CA ASP A 44 -0.99 8.01 -14.84
C ASP A 44 -1.85 7.10 -15.74
N GLU A 45 -1.91 5.81 -15.43
CA GLU A 45 -2.57 4.78 -16.24
C GLU A 45 -3.95 4.38 -15.69
N TYR A 46 -4.15 4.44 -14.36
CA TYR A 46 -5.30 3.88 -13.64
C TYR A 46 -6.09 4.95 -12.88
N ASP A 47 -7.35 4.63 -12.54
CA ASP A 47 -8.13 5.35 -11.51
C ASP A 47 -7.69 4.83 -10.14
N CYS A 48 -6.79 5.58 -9.48
CA CYS A 48 -6.08 5.13 -8.29
C CYS A 48 -6.75 5.59 -7.00
N TYR A 49 -6.94 4.63 -6.08
CA TYR A 49 -7.36 4.85 -4.70
C TYR A 49 -6.23 4.45 -3.76
N PHE A 50 -5.70 5.39 -3.00
CA PHE A 50 -4.68 5.15 -1.99
C PHE A 50 -5.31 5.29 -0.60
N LEU A 51 -5.44 4.16 0.10
CA LEU A 51 -6.18 4.06 1.35
C LEU A 51 -5.23 4.08 2.55
N ILE A 52 -5.58 4.89 3.54
CA ILE A 52 -4.93 4.87 4.85
C ILE A 52 -5.85 4.10 5.80
N ALA A 53 -5.43 2.89 6.18
CA ALA A 53 -6.17 1.97 7.03
C ALA A 53 -6.00 2.35 8.51
N ASN A 54 -6.45 3.55 8.88
CA ASN A 54 -6.25 4.10 10.22
C ASN A 54 -7.11 3.40 11.29
N VAL A 55 -8.23 2.79 10.94
CA VAL A 55 -9.00 1.95 11.86
C VAL A 55 -8.25 0.65 12.16
N HIS A 56 -7.62 0.04 11.14
CA HIS A 56 -6.83 -1.17 11.33
C HIS A 56 -5.59 -0.94 12.21
N ALA A 57 -5.06 0.27 12.29
CA ALA A 57 -3.96 0.59 13.20
C ALA A 57 -4.31 0.32 14.69
N PHE A 58 -5.59 0.43 15.04
CA PHE A 58 -6.05 0.16 16.41
C PHE A 58 -5.99 -1.31 16.81
N THR A 59 -5.74 -2.23 15.90
CA THR A 59 -5.45 -3.64 16.24
C THR A 59 -4.22 -3.78 17.13
N THR A 60 -3.28 -2.83 17.05
CA THR A 60 -2.02 -2.81 17.82
C THR A 60 -1.74 -1.52 18.56
N LEU A 61 -2.48 -0.46 18.28
CA LEU A 61 -2.30 0.88 18.85
C LEU A 61 -3.61 1.40 19.48
N ALA A 62 -4.42 0.50 20.07
CA ALA A 62 -5.72 0.85 20.63
C ALA A 62 -5.64 1.91 21.74
N ASP A 63 -4.54 1.94 22.48
CA ASP A 63 -4.25 2.87 23.59
C ASP A 63 -3.52 4.15 23.15
N LYS A 64 -3.26 4.32 21.84
CA LYS A 64 -2.42 5.41 21.29
C LYS A 64 -3.10 6.18 20.15
N PRO A 65 -4.30 6.75 20.35
CA PRO A 65 -5.05 7.41 19.29
C PRO A 65 -4.30 8.63 18.69
N GLU A 66 -3.60 9.39 19.51
CA GLU A 66 -2.81 10.54 19.04
C GLU A 66 -1.66 10.11 18.11
N LEU A 67 -1.05 8.96 18.39
CA LEU A 67 -0.01 8.40 17.53
C LEU A 67 -0.59 7.96 16.19
N VAL A 68 -1.75 7.29 16.19
CA VAL A 68 -2.45 6.90 14.95
C VAL A 68 -2.77 8.13 14.11
N ARG A 69 -3.28 9.21 14.73
CA ARG A 69 -3.56 10.47 14.05
C ARG A 69 -2.30 11.10 13.45
N ALA A 70 -1.24 11.21 14.23
CA ALA A 70 0.04 11.77 13.77
C ALA A 70 0.64 10.95 12.61
N ASN A 71 0.60 9.63 12.72
CA ASN A 71 1.07 8.72 11.67
C ASN A 71 0.23 8.83 10.39
N THR A 72 -1.08 8.98 10.52
CA THR A 72 -2.01 9.20 9.38
C THR A 72 -1.60 10.44 8.59
N ILE A 73 -1.42 11.58 9.26
CA ILE A 73 -0.96 12.81 8.64
C ILE A 73 0.44 12.63 8.03
N GLY A 74 1.33 11.94 8.75
CA GLY A 74 2.69 11.63 8.31
C GLY A 74 2.74 10.84 6.99
N ILE A 75 1.91 9.81 6.84
CA ILE A 75 1.81 9.02 5.60
C ILE A 75 1.35 9.89 4.43
N VAL A 76 0.35 10.75 4.61
CA VAL A 76 -0.10 11.64 3.52
C VAL A 76 1.00 12.62 3.12
N LYS A 77 1.72 13.19 4.10
CA LYS A 77 2.89 14.03 3.82
C LYS A 77 3.93 13.25 3.01
N ASP A 78 4.21 12.00 3.38
CA ASP A 78 5.18 11.16 2.67
C ASP A 78 4.70 10.81 1.25
N TRP A 79 3.43 10.50 1.05
CA TRP A 79 2.86 10.25 -0.28
C TRP A 79 2.98 11.47 -1.19
N LEU A 80 2.63 12.65 -0.68
CA LEU A 80 2.79 13.92 -1.42
C LEU A 80 4.27 14.23 -1.70
N ALA A 81 5.14 13.95 -0.73
CA ALA A 81 6.58 14.14 -0.86
C ALA A 81 7.19 13.22 -1.92
N VAL A 82 6.77 11.98 -1.98
CA VAL A 82 7.17 11.02 -3.02
C VAL A 82 6.73 11.49 -4.40
N GLY A 83 5.59 12.17 -4.50
CA GLY A 83 5.06 12.70 -5.77
C GLY A 83 3.74 12.08 -6.20
N LEU A 84 3.04 11.39 -5.27
CA LEU A 84 1.67 10.99 -5.54
C LEU A 84 0.80 12.24 -5.65
N ASP A 85 0.09 12.35 -6.77
CA ASP A 85 -0.67 13.54 -7.14
C ASP A 85 -2.14 13.39 -6.76
N PRO A 86 -2.66 14.23 -5.84
CA PRO A 86 -4.07 14.19 -5.44
C PRO A 86 -5.05 14.65 -6.52
N GLU A 87 -4.58 15.23 -7.63
CA GLU A 87 -5.40 15.51 -8.82
C GLU A 87 -5.58 14.27 -9.70
N LYS A 88 -4.63 13.34 -9.66
CA LYS A 88 -4.65 12.09 -10.42
C LYS A 88 -5.21 10.92 -9.62
N SER A 89 -5.03 10.93 -8.30
CA SER A 89 -5.34 9.84 -7.38
C SER A 89 -6.29 10.28 -6.27
N THR A 90 -7.03 9.34 -5.73
CA THR A 90 -7.93 9.57 -4.60
C THR A 90 -7.27 9.09 -3.31
N PHE A 91 -7.01 10.01 -2.37
CA PHE A 91 -6.47 9.67 -1.06
C PHE A 91 -7.63 9.39 -0.11
N VAL A 92 -7.72 8.17 0.39
CA VAL A 92 -8.85 7.67 1.16
C VAL A 92 -8.44 7.51 2.61
N LEU A 93 -9.21 8.07 3.54
CA LEU A 93 -9.07 7.79 4.96
C LEU A 93 -10.17 6.82 5.39
N GLN A 94 -9.78 5.63 5.82
CA GLN A 94 -10.70 4.51 6.10
C GLN A 94 -11.81 4.89 7.09
N SER A 95 -11.48 5.59 8.18
CA SER A 95 -12.45 6.00 9.21
C SER A 95 -13.54 6.95 8.69
N GLU A 96 -13.28 7.63 7.58
CA GLU A 96 -14.19 8.63 6.98
C GLU A 96 -15.03 8.03 5.83
N VAL A 97 -15.00 6.70 5.65
CA VAL A 97 -15.81 5.99 4.65
C VAL A 97 -16.71 4.96 5.33
N PRO A 98 -17.88 5.36 5.85
CA PRO A 98 -18.77 4.50 6.63
C PRO A 98 -19.21 3.23 5.91
N ALA A 99 -19.33 3.27 4.59
CA ALA A 99 -19.69 2.11 3.77
C ALA A 99 -18.73 0.92 3.96
N ILE A 100 -17.44 1.17 4.26
CA ILE A 100 -16.46 0.12 4.54
C ILE A 100 -16.86 -0.68 5.78
N ALA A 101 -17.29 -0.02 6.85
CA ALA A 101 -17.71 -0.70 8.07
C ALA A 101 -18.96 -1.56 7.83
N GLU A 102 -19.95 -1.05 7.10
CA GLU A 102 -21.14 -1.85 6.74
C GLU A 102 -20.79 -3.05 5.85
N LEU A 103 -19.96 -2.85 4.83
CA LEU A 103 -19.47 -3.94 3.96
C LEU A 103 -18.68 -4.97 4.77
N THR A 104 -17.84 -4.54 5.73
CA THR A 104 -17.11 -5.46 6.62
C THR A 104 -18.08 -6.36 7.37
N PHE A 105 -19.14 -5.79 7.94
CA PHE A 105 -20.16 -6.57 8.64
C PHE A 105 -20.89 -7.55 7.70
N LEU A 106 -21.28 -7.12 6.52
CA LEU A 106 -21.93 -7.98 5.53
C LEU A 106 -21.01 -9.12 5.05
N PHE A 107 -19.72 -8.83 4.83
CA PHE A 107 -18.75 -9.85 4.41
C PHE A 107 -18.41 -10.84 5.52
N ALA A 108 -18.46 -10.41 6.79
CA ALA A 108 -18.32 -11.31 7.93
C ALA A 108 -19.39 -12.41 7.92
N MET A 109 -20.58 -12.15 7.38
CA MET A 109 -21.64 -13.18 7.25
C MET A 109 -21.32 -14.22 6.15
N LEU A 110 -20.39 -13.91 5.24
CA LEU A 110 -20.00 -14.80 4.14
C LEU A 110 -18.81 -15.70 4.49
N LEU A 111 -17.97 -15.29 5.43
CA LEU A 111 -16.71 -15.95 5.74
C LEU A 111 -16.85 -16.84 7.00
N PRO A 112 -16.60 -18.16 6.90
CA PRO A 112 -16.49 -18.99 8.10
C PRO A 112 -15.30 -18.54 8.96
N PHE A 113 -15.48 -18.45 10.28
CA PHE A 113 -14.45 -18.04 11.23
C PHE A 113 -13.13 -18.81 11.04
N ASN A 114 -13.23 -20.15 10.90
CA ASN A 114 -12.04 -21.00 10.68
C ASN A 114 -11.30 -20.70 9.37
N LYS A 115 -11.99 -20.14 8.36
CA LYS A 115 -11.33 -19.72 7.11
C LYS A 115 -10.49 -18.47 7.34
N VAL A 116 -11.02 -17.51 8.09
CA VAL A 116 -10.27 -16.29 8.48
C VAL A 116 -9.04 -16.67 9.30
N MET A 117 -9.21 -17.52 10.32
CA MET A 117 -8.12 -17.93 11.21
C MET A 117 -7.04 -18.80 10.54
N ARG A 118 -7.34 -19.40 9.39
CA ARG A 118 -6.34 -20.15 8.60
C ARG A 118 -5.52 -19.28 7.65
N ASN A 119 -5.84 -17.99 7.54
CA ASN A 119 -5.03 -17.08 6.72
C ASN A 119 -3.57 -17.06 7.22
N PRO A 120 -2.59 -17.39 6.38
CA PRO A 120 -1.18 -17.51 6.80
C PRO A 120 -0.59 -16.16 7.24
N THR A 121 -0.98 -15.05 6.60
CA THR A 121 -0.52 -13.70 6.99
C THR A 121 -1.00 -13.36 8.40
N LEU A 122 -2.27 -13.63 8.72
CA LEU A 122 -2.84 -13.40 10.04
C LEU A 122 -2.10 -14.22 11.11
N LYS A 123 -1.80 -15.50 10.84
CA LYS A 123 -1.02 -16.34 11.76
C LYS A 123 0.38 -15.80 12.00
N THR A 124 1.08 -15.47 10.93
CA THR A 124 2.43 -14.90 11.02
C THR A 124 2.43 -13.59 11.82
N GLU A 125 1.39 -12.78 11.71
CA GLU A 125 1.27 -11.55 12.49
C GLU A 125 0.99 -11.81 13.97
N ILE A 126 0.13 -12.78 14.32
CA ILE A 126 -0.10 -13.20 15.71
C ILE A 126 1.23 -13.61 16.35
N ASP A 127 1.98 -14.46 15.67
CA ASP A 127 3.25 -14.99 16.17
C ASP A 127 4.32 -13.87 16.27
N SER A 128 4.49 -13.07 15.23
CA SER A 128 5.54 -12.03 15.19
C SER A 128 5.30 -10.88 16.17
N LYS A 129 4.03 -10.60 16.50
CA LYS A 129 3.65 -9.58 17.49
C LYS A 129 3.56 -10.13 18.91
N GLY A 130 3.76 -11.45 19.10
CA GLY A 130 3.71 -12.10 20.40
C GLY A 130 2.33 -12.00 21.08
N LEU A 131 1.24 -11.99 20.30
CA LEU A 131 -0.10 -11.75 20.82
C LEU A 131 -0.66 -12.96 21.61
N GLY A 132 -0.12 -14.15 21.40
CA GLY A 132 -0.62 -15.38 22.01
C GLY A 132 -2.10 -15.62 21.70
N ASP A 133 -2.87 -15.95 22.71
CA ASP A 133 -4.34 -16.14 22.61
C ASP A 133 -5.14 -14.92 23.11
N SER A 134 -4.45 -13.84 23.50
CA SER A 134 -5.07 -12.65 24.12
C SER A 134 -4.99 -11.43 23.21
N TYR A 135 -5.74 -11.44 22.12
CA TYR A 135 -5.92 -10.30 21.23
C TYR A 135 -7.40 -9.90 21.10
N SER A 136 -7.64 -8.65 20.73
CA SER A 136 -9.00 -8.16 20.54
C SER A 136 -9.71 -8.88 19.40
N PHE A 137 -11.04 -8.99 19.44
CA PHE A 137 -11.84 -9.51 18.33
C PHE A 137 -11.59 -8.73 17.01
N GLY A 138 -11.25 -7.45 17.13
CA GLY A 138 -10.87 -6.62 15.98
C GLY A 138 -9.63 -7.13 15.24
N PHE A 139 -8.75 -7.91 15.89
CA PHE A 139 -7.55 -8.41 15.24
C PHE A 139 -7.86 -9.42 14.10
N PRO A 140 -8.57 -10.53 14.29
CA PRO A 140 -8.99 -11.38 13.17
C PRO A 140 -9.97 -10.65 12.23
N MET A 141 -10.78 -9.72 12.76
CA MET A 141 -11.77 -8.97 12.00
C MET A 141 -11.14 -8.04 10.96
N TYR A 142 -9.92 -7.52 11.19
CA TYR A 142 -9.26 -6.64 10.22
C TYR A 142 -9.05 -7.31 8.85
N ALA A 143 -8.83 -8.62 8.82
CA ALA A 143 -8.67 -9.35 7.57
C ALA A 143 -9.96 -9.34 6.71
N VAL A 144 -11.12 -9.36 7.37
CA VAL A 144 -12.42 -9.16 6.72
C VAL A 144 -12.60 -7.69 6.31
N GLY A 145 -12.19 -6.77 7.18
CA GLY A 145 -12.20 -5.33 6.92
C GLY A 145 -11.36 -4.96 5.70
N GLN A 146 -10.20 -5.58 5.53
CA GLN A 146 -9.37 -5.38 4.34
C GLN A 146 -10.07 -5.83 3.04
N CYS A 147 -10.87 -6.89 3.09
CA CYS A 147 -11.73 -7.23 1.94
C CYS A 147 -12.74 -6.12 1.63
N ALA A 148 -13.30 -5.48 2.66
CA ALA A 148 -14.22 -4.37 2.48
C ALA A 148 -13.51 -3.10 2.00
N ASP A 149 -12.31 -2.79 2.51
CA ASP A 149 -11.48 -1.70 2.02
C ASP A 149 -11.28 -1.79 0.50
N ILE A 150 -10.98 -3.00 0.02
CA ILE A 150 -10.73 -3.26 -1.39
C ILE A 150 -12.04 -3.21 -2.17
N LEU A 151 -13.02 -4.04 -1.80
CA LEU A 151 -14.22 -4.25 -2.60
C LEU A 151 -15.17 -3.04 -2.59
N ALA A 152 -15.10 -2.15 -1.60
CA ALA A 152 -15.86 -0.89 -1.59
C ALA A 152 -15.59 -0.04 -2.85
N PHE A 153 -14.39 -0.10 -3.38
CA PHE A 153 -13.98 0.65 -4.56
C PHE A 153 -14.01 -0.16 -5.85
N ARG A 154 -14.34 -1.44 -5.79
CA ARG A 154 -14.46 -2.34 -6.96
C ARG A 154 -13.21 -2.31 -7.85
N PRO A 155 -11.97 -2.46 -7.32
CA PRO A 155 -10.76 -2.44 -8.12
C PRO A 155 -10.61 -3.74 -8.91
N GLU A 156 -9.96 -3.64 -10.07
CA GLU A 156 -9.57 -4.80 -10.87
C GLU A 156 -8.18 -5.30 -10.45
N LEU A 157 -7.34 -4.40 -9.91
CA LEU A 157 -5.96 -4.67 -9.57
C LEU A 157 -5.61 -4.09 -8.20
N VAL A 158 -4.86 -4.85 -7.40
CA VAL A 158 -4.41 -4.45 -6.07
C VAL A 158 -2.88 -4.57 -6.01
N PRO A 159 -2.15 -3.46 -6.15
CA PRO A 159 -0.70 -3.44 -5.93
C PRO A 159 -0.36 -3.71 -4.47
N VAL A 160 0.33 -4.81 -4.21
CA VAL A 160 0.69 -5.27 -2.85
C VAL A 160 2.09 -5.87 -2.81
N GLY A 161 2.64 -5.98 -1.60
CA GLY A 161 3.78 -6.85 -1.33
C GLY A 161 3.36 -8.33 -1.31
N GLU A 162 4.31 -9.21 -1.51
CA GLU A 162 4.10 -10.67 -1.54
C GLU A 162 3.44 -11.20 -0.24
N ASP A 163 3.76 -10.59 0.89
CA ASP A 163 3.20 -10.91 2.20
C ASP A 163 1.68 -10.67 2.33
N GLN A 164 1.08 -9.90 1.41
CA GLN A 164 -0.36 -9.58 1.39
C GLN A 164 -1.18 -10.48 0.45
N GLU A 165 -0.55 -11.35 -0.32
CA GLU A 165 -1.23 -12.18 -1.32
C GLU A 165 -2.37 -13.01 -0.72
N ALA A 166 -2.18 -13.59 0.47
CA ALA A 166 -3.20 -14.38 1.15
C ALA A 166 -4.45 -13.57 1.54
N HIS A 167 -4.31 -12.26 1.81
CA HIS A 167 -5.45 -11.37 2.04
C HIS A 167 -6.18 -11.07 0.73
N ILE A 168 -5.46 -10.90 -0.38
CA ILE A 168 -6.09 -10.69 -1.68
C ILE A 168 -6.87 -11.95 -2.12
N GLU A 169 -6.32 -13.15 -1.89
CA GLU A 169 -7.06 -14.39 -2.18
C GLU A 169 -8.35 -14.50 -1.34
N MET A 170 -8.33 -14.11 -0.06
CA MET A 170 -9.54 -14.06 0.75
C MET A 170 -10.55 -13.03 0.21
N CYS A 171 -10.08 -11.87 -0.25
CA CYS A 171 -10.90 -10.85 -0.89
C CYS A 171 -11.55 -11.40 -2.19
N ARG A 172 -10.82 -12.14 -2.99
CA ARG A 172 -11.31 -12.83 -4.20
C ARG A 172 -12.41 -13.83 -3.86
N ASP A 173 -12.22 -14.62 -2.81
CA ASP A 173 -13.23 -15.56 -2.31
C ASP A 173 -14.53 -14.86 -1.92
N VAL A 174 -14.43 -13.70 -1.23
CA VAL A 174 -15.60 -12.89 -0.87
C VAL A 174 -16.33 -12.41 -2.13
N ALA A 175 -15.60 -11.85 -3.09
CA ALA A 175 -16.19 -11.35 -4.34
C ALA A 175 -16.90 -12.46 -5.13
N LEU A 176 -16.24 -13.60 -5.32
CA LEU A 176 -16.79 -14.77 -5.99
C LEU A 176 -18.06 -15.28 -5.29
N LYS A 177 -17.95 -15.51 -4.00
CA LYS A 177 -19.06 -16.04 -3.20
C LYS A 177 -20.26 -15.10 -3.20
N PHE A 178 -20.03 -13.80 -3.05
CA PHE A 178 -21.08 -12.79 -3.10
C PHE A 178 -21.82 -12.81 -4.43
N ASN A 179 -21.07 -12.72 -5.54
CA ASN A 179 -21.64 -12.70 -6.88
C ASN A 179 -22.43 -13.98 -7.22
N GLN A 180 -21.93 -15.14 -6.77
CA GLN A 180 -22.63 -16.41 -6.96
C GLN A 180 -23.92 -16.49 -6.13
N MET A 181 -23.89 -16.06 -4.87
CA MET A 181 -25.04 -16.19 -3.98
C MET A 181 -26.16 -15.17 -4.26
N TYR A 182 -25.78 -13.93 -4.59
CA TYR A 182 -26.74 -12.82 -4.63
C TYR A 182 -26.96 -12.22 -6.02
N CYS A 183 -26.08 -12.51 -6.98
CA CYS A 183 -26.17 -11.92 -8.31
C CYS A 183 -26.47 -12.96 -9.40
N ALA A 184 -26.78 -14.18 -9.06
CA ALA A 184 -27.03 -15.29 -9.99
C ALA A 184 -25.88 -15.54 -10.99
N VAL A 185 -24.66 -15.20 -10.64
CA VAL A 185 -23.48 -15.51 -11.46
C VAL A 185 -23.19 -16.99 -11.33
N GLY A 186 -23.25 -17.73 -12.43
CA GLY A 186 -23.05 -19.18 -12.43
C GLY A 186 -21.64 -19.58 -11.94
N ASN A 187 -21.53 -20.71 -11.24
CA ASN A 187 -20.25 -21.23 -10.72
C ASN A 187 -19.19 -21.52 -11.80
N ARG A 188 -19.58 -21.54 -13.07
CA ARG A 188 -18.69 -21.79 -14.22
C ARG A 188 -18.21 -20.49 -14.88
N VAL A 189 -18.66 -19.31 -14.41
CA VAL A 189 -18.21 -18.02 -14.96
C VAL A 189 -16.76 -17.80 -14.53
N PRO A 190 -15.83 -17.60 -15.47
CA PRO A 190 -14.43 -17.35 -15.14
C PRO A 190 -14.24 -16.08 -14.32
N ALA A 191 -13.23 -16.04 -13.46
CA ALA A 191 -12.94 -14.88 -12.61
C ALA A 191 -12.71 -13.59 -13.43
N GLU A 192 -12.18 -13.72 -14.64
CA GLU A 192 -11.96 -12.62 -15.58
C GLU A 192 -13.24 -11.99 -16.08
N GLU A 193 -14.31 -12.75 -16.17
CA GLU A 193 -15.64 -12.23 -16.54
C GLU A 193 -16.31 -11.56 -15.35
N HIS A 194 -16.01 -11.97 -14.12
CA HIS A 194 -16.41 -11.26 -12.92
C HIS A 194 -15.73 -9.88 -12.80
N ALA A 195 -14.56 -9.68 -13.40
CA ALA A 195 -13.87 -8.39 -13.41
C ALA A 195 -14.69 -7.27 -14.09
N LYS A 196 -15.66 -7.63 -14.92
CA LYS A 196 -16.62 -6.71 -15.54
C LYS A 196 -17.84 -6.43 -14.65
N ALA A 197 -17.94 -7.09 -13.51
CA ALA A 197 -19.01 -6.88 -12.54
C ALA A 197 -19.02 -5.41 -12.07
N GLY A 198 -20.22 -4.81 -12.02
CA GLY A 198 -20.38 -3.39 -11.70
C GLY A 198 -20.40 -2.45 -12.92
N THR A 199 -20.16 -2.97 -14.13
CA THR A 199 -20.45 -2.26 -15.39
C THR A 199 -21.94 -2.45 -15.73
N PRO A 200 -22.64 -1.45 -16.27
CA PRO A 200 -24.03 -1.64 -16.74
C PRO A 200 -24.13 -2.84 -17.69
N GLY A 201 -24.95 -3.83 -17.33
CA GLY A 201 -25.11 -5.07 -18.08
C GLY A 201 -24.18 -6.23 -17.70
N ALA A 202 -23.25 -6.03 -16.76
CA ALA A 202 -22.39 -7.08 -16.24
C ALA A 202 -23.06 -7.92 -15.14
N SER A 203 -22.66 -9.19 -15.02
CA SER A 203 -23.14 -10.08 -13.97
C SER A 203 -22.34 -9.86 -12.69
N GLY A 204 -23.00 -9.52 -11.59
CA GLY A 204 -22.36 -9.37 -10.28
C GLY A 204 -22.09 -7.92 -9.83
N VAL A 205 -21.72 -7.75 -8.57
CA VAL A 205 -21.40 -6.46 -7.92
C VAL A 205 -19.91 -6.24 -7.87
N PHE A 206 -19.14 -7.28 -7.55
CA PHE A 206 -17.71 -7.15 -7.27
C PHE A 206 -16.85 -7.72 -8.39
N PRO A 207 -15.92 -6.93 -8.96
CA PRO A 207 -14.80 -7.50 -9.70
C PRO A 207 -14.03 -8.48 -8.79
N VAL A 208 -13.41 -9.49 -9.38
CA VAL A 208 -12.50 -10.39 -8.65
C VAL A 208 -11.10 -9.79 -8.78
N PRO A 209 -10.57 -9.13 -7.73
CA PRO A 209 -9.36 -8.35 -7.86
C PRO A 209 -8.14 -9.25 -8.08
N LYS A 210 -7.13 -8.74 -8.82
CA LYS A 210 -5.86 -9.43 -9.03
C LYS A 210 -4.76 -8.73 -8.23
N ALA A 211 -3.93 -9.51 -7.52
CA ALA A 211 -2.73 -8.98 -6.90
C ALA A 211 -1.71 -8.56 -7.98
N LYS A 212 -1.01 -7.45 -7.75
CA LYS A 212 0.14 -7.01 -8.56
C LYS A 212 1.33 -6.79 -7.65
N ILE A 213 2.26 -7.74 -7.69
CA ILE A 213 3.49 -7.66 -6.90
C ILE A 213 4.43 -6.61 -7.51
N GLY A 214 5.10 -5.83 -6.66
CA GLY A 214 6.08 -4.83 -7.07
C GLY A 214 7.36 -5.44 -7.66
N ARG A 215 8.20 -4.61 -8.28
CA ARG A 215 9.48 -5.01 -8.91
C ARG A 215 10.44 -5.65 -7.91
N VAL A 216 10.52 -5.13 -6.70
CA VAL A 216 11.32 -5.65 -5.60
C VAL A 216 10.37 -6.17 -4.54
N ALA A 217 10.28 -7.49 -4.45
CA ALA A 217 9.34 -8.13 -3.51
C ALA A 217 9.62 -7.76 -2.04
N ARG A 218 10.91 -7.64 -1.68
CA ARG A 218 11.33 -7.31 -0.31
C ARG A 218 12.73 -6.70 -0.29
N LEU A 219 12.89 -5.51 0.30
CA LEU A 219 14.21 -4.95 0.58
C LEU A 219 14.63 -5.34 2.01
N VAL A 220 15.80 -5.94 2.13
CA VAL A 220 16.40 -6.33 3.43
C VAL A 220 16.84 -5.07 4.16
N GLY A 221 16.79 -5.08 5.49
CA GLY A 221 17.32 -4.00 6.30
C GLY A 221 18.85 -3.89 6.21
N LEU A 222 19.41 -2.81 6.73
CA LEU A 222 20.86 -2.57 6.72
C LEU A 222 21.66 -3.64 7.48
N ASP A 223 21.00 -4.40 8.37
CA ASP A 223 21.55 -5.53 9.11
C ASP A 223 21.75 -6.80 8.27
N GLY A 224 21.16 -6.84 7.08
CA GLY A 224 21.26 -7.97 6.17
C GLY A 224 20.47 -9.22 6.57
N VAL A 225 19.69 -9.17 7.62
CA VAL A 225 19.01 -10.34 8.21
C VAL A 225 17.50 -10.21 8.14
N GLN A 226 16.98 -9.07 8.59
CA GLN A 226 15.55 -8.87 8.71
C GLN A 226 15.03 -7.89 7.64
N LYS A 227 13.70 -7.90 7.43
CA LYS A 227 13.04 -6.88 6.60
C LYS A 227 13.38 -5.50 7.14
N MET A 228 13.58 -4.54 6.23
CA MET A 228 13.75 -3.14 6.59
C MET A 228 12.58 -2.68 7.47
N SER A 229 12.89 -2.20 8.67
CA SER A 229 11.89 -1.79 9.66
C SER A 229 12.43 -0.68 10.55
N LYS A 230 11.54 0.25 10.93
CA LYS A 230 11.86 1.31 11.86
C LYS A 230 12.20 0.77 13.25
N SER A 231 11.41 -0.16 13.76
CA SER A 231 11.56 -0.72 15.11
C SER A 231 12.91 -1.41 15.32
N LEU A 232 13.50 -1.91 14.25
CA LEU A 232 14.81 -2.57 14.26
C LEU A 232 15.99 -1.60 14.05
N GLY A 233 15.72 -0.31 13.75
CA GLY A 233 16.77 0.67 13.49
C GLY A 233 17.60 0.39 12.23
N ASN A 234 17.13 -0.48 11.33
CA ASN A 234 17.82 -0.96 10.15
C ASN A 234 17.31 -0.32 8.85
N ALA A 235 16.62 0.84 8.94
CA ALA A 235 15.95 1.48 7.82
C ALA A 235 16.59 2.81 7.40
N ILE A 236 16.57 3.10 6.09
CA ILE A 236 16.81 4.43 5.53
C ILE A 236 15.44 5.04 5.22
N PHE A 237 15.13 6.18 5.87
CA PHE A 237 13.86 6.88 5.69
C PHE A 237 13.90 7.80 4.47
N LEU A 238 12.74 8.07 3.87
CA LEU A 238 12.62 8.95 2.70
C LEU A 238 12.91 10.43 3.01
N TYR A 239 13.07 10.76 4.29
CA TYR A 239 13.41 12.10 4.77
C TYR A 239 14.74 12.16 5.54
N ASP A 240 15.52 11.08 5.55
CA ASP A 240 16.86 11.10 6.15
C ASP A 240 17.72 12.17 5.49
N SER A 241 18.55 12.85 6.27
CA SER A 241 19.52 13.80 5.71
C SER A 241 20.54 13.06 4.84
N GLU A 242 21.20 13.81 3.93
CA GLU A 242 22.26 13.25 3.09
C GLU A 242 23.36 12.56 3.92
N LYS A 243 23.75 13.19 5.03
CA LYS A 243 24.75 12.65 5.98
C LYS A 243 24.25 11.37 6.66
N ASP A 244 22.96 11.31 7.03
CA ASP A 244 22.40 10.11 7.67
C ASP A 244 22.31 8.95 6.68
N VAL A 245 21.93 9.19 5.43
CA VAL A 245 21.97 8.18 4.37
C VAL A 245 23.38 7.62 4.21
N GLN A 246 24.38 8.48 4.06
CA GLN A 246 25.78 8.04 3.95
C GLN A 246 26.23 7.23 5.17
N LYS A 247 25.91 7.71 6.39
CA LYS A 247 26.21 7.01 7.65
C LYS A 247 25.54 5.65 7.72
N LYS A 248 24.29 5.54 7.28
CA LYS A 248 23.51 4.30 7.29
C LYS A 248 24.04 3.32 6.24
N VAL A 249 24.33 3.76 5.02
CA VAL A 249 24.89 2.92 3.96
C VAL A 249 26.28 2.39 4.37
N ASN A 250 27.09 3.20 5.03
CA ASN A 250 28.41 2.77 5.51
C ASN A 250 28.35 1.62 6.53
N LYS A 251 27.23 1.46 7.25
CA LYS A 251 27.04 0.37 8.22
C LYS A 251 26.76 -0.99 7.58
N ILE A 252 26.45 -1.06 6.28
CA ILE A 252 26.21 -2.33 5.58
C ILE A 252 27.49 -3.17 5.66
N VAL A 253 27.37 -4.37 6.23
CA VAL A 253 28.50 -5.30 6.37
C VAL A 253 28.68 -6.08 5.07
N THR A 254 29.89 -6.08 4.51
CA THR A 254 30.22 -6.79 3.27
C THR A 254 30.76 -8.19 3.51
N GLY A 255 31.32 -8.46 4.69
CA GLY A 255 31.87 -9.78 5.06
C GLY A 255 33.12 -10.18 4.28
N ARG A 256 33.75 -9.25 3.55
CA ARG A 256 34.95 -9.51 2.74
C ARG A 256 36.21 -9.49 3.60
N ALA A 257 37.09 -10.42 3.33
CA ALA A 257 38.39 -10.51 4.04
C ALA A 257 39.42 -9.47 3.55
N SER A 258 39.32 -9.05 2.27
CA SER A 258 40.22 -8.05 1.65
C SER A 258 39.51 -7.32 0.51
N SER A 259 40.16 -6.27 -0.02
CA SER A 259 39.66 -5.51 -1.18
C SER A 259 39.60 -6.34 -2.49
N THR A 260 40.28 -7.45 -2.55
CA THR A 260 40.30 -8.38 -3.69
C THR A 260 39.42 -9.63 -3.49
N SER A 261 38.88 -9.82 -2.26
CA SER A 261 37.98 -10.95 -1.98
C SER A 261 36.63 -10.76 -2.69
N PRO A 262 36.01 -11.82 -3.23
CA PRO A 262 34.65 -11.71 -3.78
C PRO A 262 33.64 -11.35 -2.69
N ILE A 263 32.51 -10.75 -3.11
CA ILE A 263 31.36 -10.53 -2.25
C ILE A 263 30.32 -11.64 -2.47
N ASP A 264 29.61 -12.03 -1.42
CA ASP A 264 28.46 -12.93 -1.55
C ASP A 264 27.39 -12.25 -2.43
N PRO A 265 26.92 -12.88 -3.54
CA PRO A 265 25.85 -12.34 -4.36
C PRO A 265 24.54 -12.04 -3.60
N LYS A 266 24.33 -12.69 -2.46
CA LYS A 266 23.19 -12.46 -1.57
C LYS A 266 23.45 -11.38 -0.53
N ASN A 267 24.65 -10.78 -0.52
CA ASN A 267 24.98 -9.72 0.43
C ASN A 267 24.03 -8.52 0.28
N THR A 268 23.73 -7.87 1.41
CA THR A 268 22.87 -6.69 1.45
C THR A 268 23.37 -5.58 0.53
N LEU A 269 24.70 -5.33 0.47
CA LEU A 269 25.23 -4.31 -0.41
C LEU A 269 24.91 -4.60 -1.89
N VAL A 270 25.00 -5.86 -2.32
CA VAL A 270 24.65 -6.27 -3.68
C VAL A 270 23.17 -6.04 -3.98
N GLN A 271 22.29 -6.39 -3.05
CA GLN A 271 20.85 -6.14 -3.20
C GLN A 271 20.51 -4.64 -3.33
N TYR A 272 21.21 -3.78 -2.60
CA TYR A 272 21.03 -2.33 -2.71
C TYR A 272 21.63 -1.77 -4.00
N ILE A 273 22.76 -2.31 -4.47
CA ILE A 273 23.33 -1.97 -5.77
C ILE A 273 22.30 -2.27 -6.88
N ASP A 274 21.70 -3.47 -6.87
CA ASP A 274 20.69 -3.87 -7.85
C ASP A 274 19.40 -3.01 -7.76
N ALA A 275 19.04 -2.56 -6.57
CA ALA A 275 17.83 -1.78 -6.36
C ALA A 275 17.98 -0.29 -6.78
N PHE A 276 19.17 0.30 -6.60
CA PHE A 276 19.33 1.75 -6.64
C PHE A 276 20.36 2.27 -7.66
N LEU A 277 21.24 1.43 -8.19
CA LEU A 277 22.16 1.83 -9.24
C LEU A 277 21.61 1.49 -10.64
N PRO A 278 22.03 2.24 -11.69
CA PRO A 278 21.71 1.87 -13.07
C PRO A 278 22.19 0.44 -13.39
N GLY A 279 21.39 -0.32 -14.16
CA GLY A 279 21.63 -1.73 -14.41
C GLY A 279 23.04 -2.03 -14.93
N GLU A 280 23.55 -1.29 -15.92
CA GLU A 280 24.92 -1.45 -16.44
C GLU A 280 25.99 -1.23 -15.36
N ARG A 281 25.79 -0.22 -14.49
CA ARG A 281 26.72 0.06 -13.40
C ARG A 281 26.67 -0.99 -12.32
N ALA A 282 25.48 -1.46 -11.97
CA ALA A 282 25.28 -2.56 -11.03
C ALA A 282 26.00 -3.84 -11.50
N GLU A 283 25.83 -4.22 -12.77
CA GLU A 283 26.49 -5.38 -13.35
C GLU A 283 28.02 -5.22 -13.37
N GLN A 284 28.53 -4.02 -13.71
CA GLN A 284 29.96 -3.74 -13.68
C GLN A 284 30.56 -3.92 -12.28
N ILE A 285 29.91 -3.38 -11.25
CA ILE A 285 30.41 -3.50 -9.87
C ILE A 285 30.37 -4.98 -9.42
N LYS A 286 29.32 -5.72 -9.76
CA LYS A 286 29.25 -7.16 -9.44
C LYS A 286 30.34 -7.97 -10.14
N ALA A 287 30.60 -7.67 -11.42
CA ALA A 287 31.69 -8.30 -12.16
C ALA A 287 33.07 -8.00 -11.57
N ASP A 288 33.28 -6.75 -11.15
CA ASP A 288 34.53 -6.35 -10.50
C ASP A 288 34.74 -7.10 -9.18
N TYR A 289 33.69 -7.24 -8.35
CA TYR A 289 33.73 -8.06 -7.14
C TYR A 289 34.01 -9.54 -7.40
N ALA A 290 33.48 -10.10 -8.49
CA ALA A 290 33.68 -11.51 -8.84
C ALA A 290 35.07 -11.81 -9.47
N SER A 291 35.67 -10.82 -10.12
CA SER A 291 36.91 -10.98 -10.88
C SER A 291 38.21 -10.99 -10.06
N GLY A 292 38.10 -10.71 -8.73
CA GLY A 292 39.27 -10.52 -7.88
C GLY A 292 40.01 -9.22 -8.08
N LYS A 293 39.43 -8.26 -8.82
CA LYS A 293 39.93 -6.89 -8.88
C LYS A 293 39.90 -6.26 -7.50
N GLU A 294 40.75 -5.27 -7.26
CA GLU A 294 40.71 -4.48 -6.07
C GLU A 294 39.48 -3.55 -6.09
N VAL A 295 38.52 -3.85 -5.23
CA VAL A 295 37.29 -3.05 -5.05
C VAL A 295 37.25 -2.53 -3.62
N MET A 296 37.29 -1.21 -3.47
CA MET A 296 37.17 -0.54 -2.18
C MET A 296 35.68 -0.36 -1.84
N ASP A 297 35.18 -1.13 -0.87
CA ASP A 297 33.78 -1.08 -0.42
C ASP A 297 33.32 0.35 -0.07
N GLY A 298 34.22 1.17 0.49
CA GLY A 298 33.93 2.56 0.81
C GLY A 298 33.54 3.40 -0.41
N HIS A 299 34.19 3.19 -1.57
CA HIS A 299 33.85 3.90 -2.79
C HIS A 299 32.50 3.45 -3.35
N VAL A 300 32.23 2.14 -3.36
CA VAL A 300 30.94 1.59 -3.78
C VAL A 300 29.81 2.08 -2.90
N LYS A 301 30.02 2.10 -1.58
CA LYS A 301 29.04 2.64 -0.63
C LYS A 301 28.80 4.15 -0.77
N ALA A 302 29.83 4.92 -1.11
CA ALA A 302 29.69 6.34 -1.38
C ALA A 302 28.87 6.57 -2.66
N GLU A 303 29.13 5.82 -3.73
CA GLU A 303 28.38 5.85 -4.98
C GLU A 303 26.91 5.47 -4.74
N LEU A 304 26.66 4.38 -4.00
CA LEU A 304 25.32 3.94 -3.61
C LEU A 304 24.58 5.02 -2.79
N ALA A 305 25.24 5.61 -1.80
CA ALA A 305 24.63 6.64 -0.98
C ALA A 305 24.29 7.89 -1.81
N ALA A 306 25.14 8.26 -2.77
CA ALA A 306 24.87 9.36 -3.70
C ALA A 306 23.65 9.05 -4.58
N ALA A 307 23.52 7.83 -5.11
CA ALA A 307 22.37 7.41 -5.90
C ALA A 307 21.07 7.41 -5.07
N ILE A 308 21.09 6.89 -3.84
CA ILE A 308 19.95 6.96 -2.93
C ILE A 308 19.58 8.40 -2.61
N ASN A 309 20.56 9.28 -2.33
CA ASN A 309 20.31 10.69 -2.08
C ASN A 309 19.71 11.40 -3.29
N ALA A 310 20.13 11.08 -4.51
CA ALA A 310 19.54 11.63 -5.73
C ALA A 310 18.04 11.28 -5.86
N ILE A 311 17.63 10.10 -5.39
CA ILE A 311 16.22 9.68 -5.38
C ILE A 311 15.42 10.40 -4.28
N ILE A 312 15.96 10.47 -3.06
CA ILE A 312 15.19 10.98 -1.90
C ILE A 312 15.30 12.49 -1.68
N ASP A 313 16.33 13.18 -2.23
CA ASP A 313 16.49 14.63 -2.05
C ASP A 313 15.27 15.44 -2.57
N PRO A 314 14.70 15.18 -3.75
CA PRO A 314 13.48 15.85 -4.17
C PRO A 314 12.28 15.57 -3.24
N MET A 315 12.22 14.37 -2.65
CA MET A 315 11.17 13.97 -1.70
C MET A 315 11.33 14.74 -0.39
N ARG A 316 12.54 14.80 0.14
CA ARG A 316 12.90 15.58 1.33
C ARG A 316 12.50 17.05 1.20
N LYS A 317 12.89 17.69 0.10
CA LYS A 317 12.55 19.09 -0.18
C LYS A 317 11.04 19.35 -0.28
N ARG A 318 10.28 18.40 -0.83
CA ARG A 318 8.81 18.50 -0.84
C ARG A 318 8.22 18.27 0.54
N ARG A 319 8.78 17.32 1.31
CA ARG A 319 8.35 16.99 2.66
C ARG A 319 8.51 18.18 3.61
N GLU A 320 9.65 18.87 3.55
CA GLU A 320 9.93 20.07 4.36
C GLU A 320 8.87 21.15 4.19
N LYS A 321 8.38 21.37 2.96
CA LYS A 321 7.30 22.34 2.69
C LYS A 321 5.96 21.95 3.33
N LEU A 322 5.76 20.69 3.66
CA LEU A 322 4.54 20.17 4.27
C LEU A 322 4.59 20.20 5.80
N GLU A 323 5.72 20.60 6.41
CA GLU A 323 5.85 20.73 7.87
C GLU A 323 5.39 22.10 8.39
N SER A 324 5.15 23.08 7.50
CA SER A 324 4.57 24.36 7.90
C SER A 324 3.07 24.23 8.20
N PRO A 325 2.46 25.17 8.95
CA PRO A 325 1.01 25.20 9.17
C PRO A 325 0.20 25.19 7.86
N GLU A 326 0.65 25.89 6.83
CA GLU A 326 0.01 25.91 5.52
C GLU A 326 0.15 24.55 4.82
N GLY A 327 1.30 23.88 4.98
CA GLY A 327 1.55 22.54 4.49
C GLY A 327 0.62 21.52 5.15
N GLU A 328 0.42 21.62 6.45
CA GLU A 328 -0.50 20.75 7.18
C GLU A 328 -1.96 21.00 6.79
N ALA A 329 -2.37 22.25 6.64
CA ALA A 329 -3.70 22.59 6.13
C ALA A 329 -3.93 22.00 4.74
N ARG A 330 -2.93 22.04 3.86
CA ARG A 330 -2.99 21.40 2.54
C ARG A 330 -3.17 19.88 2.65
N VAL A 331 -2.47 19.22 3.57
CA VAL A 331 -2.61 17.77 3.82
C VAL A 331 -4.04 17.43 4.22
N ILE A 332 -4.61 18.18 5.15
CA ILE A 332 -6.00 17.98 5.59
C ILE A 332 -6.99 18.21 4.43
N GLU A 333 -6.77 19.22 3.61
CA GLU A 333 -7.63 19.49 2.44
C GLU A 333 -7.55 18.35 1.40
N VAL A 334 -6.37 17.81 1.15
CA VAL A 334 -6.20 16.64 0.27
C VAL A 334 -6.99 15.44 0.80
N ILE A 335 -6.91 15.17 2.11
CA ILE A 335 -7.69 14.10 2.75
C ILE A 335 -9.20 14.34 2.57
N ARG A 336 -9.71 15.53 2.92
CA ARG A 336 -11.13 15.87 2.80
C ARG A 336 -11.67 15.68 1.40
N ARG A 337 -10.95 16.18 0.41
CA ARG A 337 -11.34 16.05 -1.00
C ARG A 337 -11.33 14.59 -1.47
N GLY A 338 -10.31 13.83 -1.08
CA GLY A 338 -10.22 12.42 -1.39
C GLY A 338 -11.35 11.60 -0.74
N VAL A 339 -11.65 11.86 0.53
CA VAL A 339 -12.76 11.24 1.27
C VAL A 339 -14.11 11.52 0.61
N LYS A 340 -14.37 12.76 0.19
CA LYS A 340 -15.61 13.11 -0.51
C LYS A 340 -15.78 12.31 -1.79
N LYS A 341 -14.73 12.19 -2.61
CA LYS A 341 -14.73 11.38 -3.84
C LYS A 341 -14.87 9.89 -3.54
N ALA A 342 -14.18 9.39 -2.51
CA ALA A 342 -14.22 7.99 -2.10
C ALA A 342 -15.62 7.57 -1.65
N ASN A 343 -16.30 8.40 -0.84
CA ASN A 343 -17.64 8.10 -0.35
C ASN A 343 -18.67 7.95 -1.47
N VAL A 344 -18.58 8.74 -2.55
CA VAL A 344 -19.47 8.57 -3.71
C VAL A 344 -19.41 7.15 -4.26
N VAL A 345 -18.20 6.62 -4.43
CA VAL A 345 -18.00 5.27 -4.99
C VAL A 345 -18.36 4.18 -3.99
N ALA A 346 -17.96 4.33 -2.72
CA ALA A 346 -18.20 3.33 -1.68
C ALA A 346 -19.70 3.19 -1.36
N GLU A 347 -20.44 4.31 -1.28
CA GLU A 347 -21.89 4.30 -1.06
C GLU A 347 -22.63 3.69 -2.26
N GLU A 348 -22.21 3.97 -3.49
CA GLU A 348 -22.77 3.30 -4.66
C GLU A 348 -22.59 1.78 -4.58
N THR A 349 -21.38 1.33 -4.20
CA THR A 349 -21.07 -0.10 -4.04
C THR A 349 -21.90 -0.72 -2.92
N LEU A 350 -22.04 -0.05 -1.79
CA LEU A 350 -22.89 -0.52 -0.70
C LEU A 350 -24.35 -0.62 -1.11
N LEU A 351 -24.87 0.34 -1.86
CA LEU A 351 -26.23 0.33 -2.38
C LEU A 351 -26.46 -0.86 -3.33
N MET A 352 -25.52 -1.10 -4.25
CA MET A 352 -25.56 -2.28 -5.16
C MET A 352 -25.55 -3.58 -4.34
N THR A 353 -24.72 -3.65 -3.30
CA THR A 353 -24.63 -4.79 -2.38
C THR A 353 -25.96 -5.05 -1.67
N LYS A 354 -26.55 -4.01 -1.08
CA LYS A 354 -27.86 -4.12 -0.39
C LYS A 354 -28.99 -4.53 -1.33
N ARG A 355 -29.00 -4.03 -2.56
CA ARG A 355 -29.97 -4.42 -3.60
C ARG A 355 -29.85 -5.89 -3.95
N ALA A 356 -28.63 -6.35 -4.21
CA ALA A 356 -28.38 -7.76 -4.52
C ALA A 356 -28.83 -8.68 -3.37
N MET A 357 -28.61 -8.28 -2.12
CA MET A 357 -29.03 -9.00 -0.91
C MET A 357 -30.52 -8.81 -0.57
N LYS A 358 -31.26 -7.95 -1.29
CA LYS A 358 -32.67 -7.60 -1.04
C LYS A 358 -32.93 -7.00 0.35
N ILE A 359 -31.99 -6.22 0.85
CA ILE A 359 -32.07 -5.52 2.16
C ILE A 359 -32.07 -4.00 2.02
N GLU A 360 -32.31 -3.47 0.82
CA GLU A 360 -32.53 -2.04 0.59
C GLU A 360 -34.02 -1.71 0.81
N PHE A 361 -34.31 -0.87 1.81
CA PHE A 361 -35.66 -0.42 2.13
C PHE A 361 -35.82 1.10 2.06
N GLY A 362 -34.80 1.85 1.70
CA GLY A 362 -34.85 3.30 1.56
C GLY A 362 -33.53 3.93 1.15
N ALA A 363 -33.61 5.18 0.70
CA ALA A 363 -32.42 5.94 0.33
C ALA A 363 -31.65 6.37 1.58
N ARG A 364 -30.38 6.02 1.67
CA ARG A 364 -29.44 6.60 2.65
C ARG A 364 -28.90 7.90 2.09
N ARG A 365 -28.93 8.95 2.88
CA ARG A 365 -28.24 10.21 2.58
C ARG A 365 -27.15 10.42 3.62
N LEU A 366 -25.93 10.62 3.17
CA LEU A 366 -24.80 11.06 3.98
C LEU A 366 -24.47 12.48 3.55
N ASP A 367 -24.62 13.41 4.48
CA ASP A 367 -24.17 14.79 4.29
C ASP A 367 -22.74 14.88 4.84
N PHE A 368 -21.78 15.12 3.97
CA PHE A 368 -20.40 15.39 4.35
C PHE A 368 -20.23 16.91 4.34
N PRO A 369 -20.13 17.56 5.50
CA PRO A 369 -19.85 18.99 5.56
C PRO A 369 -18.53 19.28 4.87
N GLY A 370 -18.52 20.29 4.03
CA GLY A 370 -17.41 20.70 3.18
C GLY A 370 -16.19 21.23 3.95
#